data_72a65bca3c0646dea35d8d9462070c9a
#
_entry.id   72a65bca3c0646dea35d8d9462070c9a
#
_cell.length_a   1.000
_cell.length_b   1.000
_cell.length_c   1.000
_cell.angle_alpha   90.00
_cell.angle_beta   90.00
_cell.angle_gamma   90.00
#
_symmetry.space_group_name_H-M   'P 1'
#
loop_
_entity.id
_entity.type
_entity.pdbx_description
1 polymer ?
#
loop_
_entity_poly.entity_id
_entity_poly.type
_entity_poly.pdbx_seq_one_letter_code
_entity_poly.pdbx_strand_id
1 'polypeptide(L)'
;GLDKDRAGIGAELSQVASYLYVIAPVKGGPAEQAGVQAGDIIEYIDNKATRDISLYDAKQLLNGASGTEVKVRILRAGTRPLTVAIKRAPVAAPGVETRVEAAKIGVVRINSLADGEAAIVQKRVQELQKQGAQKLVLDLRGVAGGSLAEGVRVANFFIKDGALAQTIGRGNKSLKTFTADPKLAIFDGPVAVLIDRGTAGAAEVVASAFIERKRGEVIGEKSFGAGAEQQLFPLRNGDGLLLTTVKWASSAGKSFIGAGVSPTVEVKRPELAAAIDPEDLTGNDDDAIAQPAQPGDRREVSPEAASPKQQPEDMQLKKALELLNKPAQQKAA
;
A
#
# COMPACT_ATOMS: atom_id res chain seq x y z
N GLY A 1 -7.64 -20.40 -13.99
CA GLY A 1 -8.07 -19.17 -14.65
C GLY A 1 -8.98 -18.40 -13.70
N LEU A 2 -8.63 -17.17 -13.38
CA LEU A 2 -9.54 -16.27 -12.66
C LEU A 2 -10.73 -16.02 -13.57
N ASP A 3 -11.91 -16.27 -13.03
CA ASP A 3 -13.19 -16.09 -13.71
C ASP A 3 -13.29 -14.62 -14.15
N LYS A 4 -13.32 -14.36 -15.45
CA LYS A 4 -13.31 -13.01 -16.02
C LYS A 4 -14.56 -12.20 -15.66
N ASP A 5 -15.59 -12.87 -15.13
CA ASP A 5 -16.86 -12.26 -14.72
C ASP A 5 -16.90 -11.89 -13.22
N ARG A 6 -15.86 -12.22 -12.45
CA ARG A 6 -15.79 -11.86 -11.04
C ARG A 6 -15.25 -10.45 -10.86
N ALA A 7 -16.08 -9.63 -10.26
CA ALA A 7 -15.74 -8.30 -9.81
C ALA A 7 -15.46 -8.29 -8.29
N GLY A 8 -14.86 -7.25 -7.81
CA GLY A 8 -14.54 -7.09 -6.39
C GLY A 8 -14.76 -5.66 -5.91
N ILE A 9 -14.38 -5.41 -4.67
CA ILE A 9 -14.43 -4.07 -4.09
C ILE A 9 -13.21 -3.20 -4.45
N GLY A 10 -12.12 -3.80 -4.92
CA GLY A 10 -10.89 -3.06 -5.23
C GLY A 10 -10.18 -2.57 -3.97
N ALA A 11 -9.77 -3.50 -3.12
CA ALA A 11 -8.93 -3.20 -1.96
C ALA A 11 -7.95 -4.35 -1.70
N GLU A 12 -6.73 -3.98 -1.31
CA GLU A 12 -5.77 -4.93 -0.77
C GLU A 12 -6.01 -5.11 0.73
N LEU A 13 -6.05 -6.36 1.16
CA LEU A 13 -6.46 -6.76 2.49
C LEU A 13 -5.42 -7.63 3.17
N SER A 14 -5.29 -7.49 4.47
CA SER A 14 -4.49 -8.36 5.33
C SER A 14 -5.28 -8.76 6.56
N GLN A 15 -5.00 -9.94 7.09
CA GLN A 15 -5.55 -10.38 8.38
C GLN A 15 -4.44 -10.39 9.43
N VAL A 16 -4.61 -9.57 10.47
CA VAL A 16 -3.65 -9.43 11.56
C VAL A 16 -4.42 -9.61 12.87
N ALA A 17 -3.99 -10.55 13.73
CA ALA A 17 -4.65 -10.86 14.98
C ALA A 17 -6.17 -11.06 14.84
N SER A 18 -6.61 -11.79 13.81
CA SER A 18 -8.01 -12.03 13.43
C SER A 18 -8.78 -10.81 12.92
N TYR A 19 -8.20 -9.63 12.84
CA TYR A 19 -8.83 -8.45 12.25
C TYR A 19 -8.52 -8.34 10.76
N LEU A 20 -9.54 -7.98 9.96
CA LEU A 20 -9.41 -7.78 8.52
C LEU A 20 -9.11 -6.31 8.20
N TYR A 21 -7.84 -6.01 7.96
CA TYR A 21 -7.37 -4.67 7.64
C TYR A 21 -7.45 -4.37 6.14
N VAL A 22 -7.84 -3.16 5.81
CA VAL A 22 -7.63 -2.56 4.49
C VAL A 22 -6.22 -1.98 4.46
N ILE A 23 -5.32 -2.61 3.72
CA ILE A 23 -3.98 -2.06 3.48
C ILE A 23 -4.11 -0.79 2.65
N ALA A 24 -4.74 -0.92 1.47
CA ALA A 24 -5.08 0.22 0.62
C ALA A 24 -6.26 -0.11 -0.30
N PRO A 25 -7.20 0.81 -0.54
CA PRO A 25 -8.12 0.72 -1.66
C PRO A 25 -7.34 0.99 -2.96
N VAL A 26 -7.76 0.32 -4.03
CA VAL A 26 -7.23 0.59 -5.37
C VAL A 26 -7.74 1.95 -5.83
N LYS A 27 -6.84 2.81 -6.29
CA LYS A 27 -7.17 4.16 -6.76
C LYS A 27 -8.21 4.13 -7.89
N GLY A 28 -9.28 4.89 -7.73
CA GLY A 28 -10.43 4.90 -8.65
C GLY A 28 -11.33 3.67 -8.54
N GLY A 29 -11.02 2.72 -7.67
CA GLY A 29 -11.80 1.50 -7.47
C GLY A 29 -13.05 1.70 -6.60
N PRO A 30 -13.95 0.71 -6.57
CA PRO A 30 -15.22 0.80 -5.84
C PRO A 30 -15.07 1.10 -4.35
N ALA A 31 -14.09 0.51 -3.67
CA ALA A 31 -13.85 0.75 -2.25
C ALA A 31 -13.42 2.20 -1.97
N GLU A 32 -12.50 2.75 -2.79
CA GLU A 32 -12.09 4.15 -2.66
C GLU A 32 -13.26 5.11 -2.90
N GLN A 33 -14.04 4.86 -3.97
CA GLN A 33 -15.22 5.67 -4.30
C GLN A 33 -16.27 5.64 -3.19
N ALA A 34 -16.39 4.53 -2.49
CA ALA A 34 -17.26 4.38 -1.32
C ALA A 34 -16.69 4.95 -0.03
N GLY A 35 -15.49 5.54 -0.06
CA GLY A 35 -14.86 6.19 1.09
C GLY A 35 -14.08 5.27 2.01
N VAL A 36 -13.77 4.04 1.59
CA VAL A 36 -12.86 3.13 2.31
C VAL A 36 -11.45 3.70 2.25
N GLN A 37 -10.71 3.60 3.36
CA GLN A 37 -9.38 4.17 3.51
C GLN A 37 -8.35 3.11 3.96
N ALA A 38 -7.07 3.40 3.73
CA ALA A 38 -5.98 2.63 4.29
C ALA A 38 -6.00 2.70 5.83
N GLY A 39 -5.90 1.54 6.49
CA GLY A 39 -5.99 1.40 7.94
C GLY A 39 -7.40 1.16 8.48
N ASP A 40 -8.43 1.15 7.65
CA ASP A 40 -9.76 0.70 8.05
C ASP A 40 -9.72 -0.79 8.43
N ILE A 41 -10.56 -1.18 9.39
CA ILE A 41 -10.82 -2.57 9.74
C ILE A 41 -12.23 -2.92 9.26
N ILE A 42 -12.36 -3.94 8.43
CA ILE A 42 -13.66 -4.48 8.05
C ILE A 42 -14.11 -5.45 9.14
N GLU A 43 -15.10 -5.07 9.92
CA GLU A 43 -15.64 -5.85 11.04
C GLU A 43 -16.70 -6.86 10.57
N TYR A 44 -17.56 -6.44 9.62
CA TYR A 44 -18.59 -7.29 9.02
C TYR A 44 -18.59 -7.14 7.49
N ILE A 45 -18.86 -8.25 6.82
CA ILE A 45 -19.18 -8.32 5.39
C ILE A 45 -20.62 -8.84 5.30
N ASP A 46 -21.55 -8.00 4.85
CA ASP A 46 -22.99 -8.20 5.00
C ASP A 46 -23.32 -8.46 6.48
N ASN A 47 -23.76 -9.68 6.83
CA ASN A 47 -24.08 -10.06 8.21
C ASN A 47 -23.06 -11.01 8.82
N LYS A 48 -21.89 -11.22 8.19
CA LYS A 48 -20.85 -12.12 8.68
C LYS A 48 -19.74 -11.36 9.36
N ALA A 49 -19.42 -11.69 10.61
CA ALA A 49 -18.27 -11.18 11.33
C ALA A 49 -16.98 -11.69 10.66
N THR A 50 -16.01 -10.79 10.46
CA THR A 50 -14.75 -11.11 9.78
C THR A 50 -13.74 -11.78 10.70
N ARG A 51 -13.89 -11.66 12.02
CA ARG A 51 -13.01 -12.30 13.01
C ARG A 51 -13.09 -13.82 12.99
N ASP A 52 -14.22 -14.36 12.53
CA ASP A 52 -14.52 -15.79 12.55
C ASP A 52 -14.27 -16.49 11.22
N ILE A 53 -13.77 -15.75 10.22
CA ILE A 53 -13.52 -16.28 8.88
C ILE A 53 -12.06 -16.03 8.45
N SER A 54 -11.58 -16.85 7.53
CA SER A 54 -10.25 -16.68 6.96
C SER A 54 -10.18 -15.48 6.00
N LEU A 55 -8.95 -14.97 5.76
CA LEU A 55 -8.72 -13.96 4.72
C LEU A 55 -9.21 -14.45 3.34
N TYR A 56 -9.08 -15.75 3.07
CA TYR A 56 -9.56 -16.35 1.83
C TYR A 56 -11.09 -16.21 1.72
N ASP A 57 -11.82 -16.60 2.76
CA ASP A 57 -13.30 -16.52 2.79
C ASP A 57 -13.77 -15.06 2.73
N ALA A 58 -13.11 -14.17 3.45
CA ALA A 58 -13.40 -12.74 3.38
C ALA A 58 -13.27 -12.22 1.94
N LYS A 59 -12.18 -12.56 1.25
CA LYS A 59 -12.01 -12.21 -0.17
C LYS A 59 -13.09 -12.82 -1.07
N GLN A 60 -13.53 -14.05 -0.80
CA GLN A 60 -14.64 -14.66 -1.56
C GLN A 60 -15.96 -13.92 -1.35
N LEU A 61 -16.27 -13.48 -0.13
CA LEU A 61 -17.46 -12.70 0.18
C LEU A 61 -17.46 -11.30 -0.44
N LEU A 62 -16.28 -10.68 -0.51
CA LEU A 62 -16.11 -9.35 -1.12
C LEU A 62 -16.15 -9.39 -2.64
N ASN A 63 -15.83 -10.53 -3.25
CA ASN A 63 -15.94 -10.75 -4.69
C ASN A 63 -17.33 -11.30 -5.06
N GLY A 64 -17.76 -11.02 -6.29
CA GLY A 64 -19.05 -11.50 -6.79
C GLY A 64 -19.31 -11.04 -8.22
N ALA A 65 -20.56 -11.16 -8.67
CA ALA A 65 -20.95 -10.69 -10.00
C ALA A 65 -20.82 -9.16 -10.09
N SER A 66 -20.38 -8.66 -11.23
CA SER A 66 -20.25 -7.22 -11.48
C SER A 66 -21.61 -6.53 -11.32
N GLY A 67 -21.61 -5.36 -10.69
CA GLY A 67 -22.81 -4.58 -10.43
C GLY A 67 -23.60 -4.98 -9.18
N THR A 68 -23.29 -6.12 -8.54
CA THR A 68 -23.90 -6.49 -7.25
C THR A 68 -23.30 -5.65 -6.11
N GLU A 69 -24.06 -5.50 -5.03
CA GLU A 69 -23.65 -4.72 -3.86
C GLU A 69 -23.18 -5.65 -2.73
N VAL A 70 -22.22 -5.19 -1.95
CA VAL A 70 -21.81 -5.77 -0.67
C VAL A 70 -21.78 -4.68 0.37
N LYS A 71 -22.31 -4.94 1.57
CA LYS A 71 -22.25 -4.02 2.70
C LYS A 71 -21.09 -4.39 3.61
N VAL A 72 -20.25 -3.44 3.94
CA VAL A 72 -19.15 -3.63 4.88
C VAL A 72 -19.31 -2.69 6.07
N ARG A 73 -19.17 -3.21 7.28
CA ARG A 73 -19.07 -2.38 8.48
C ARG A 73 -17.59 -2.19 8.78
N ILE A 74 -17.20 -0.92 8.90
CA ILE A 74 -15.83 -0.48 9.01
C ILE A 74 -15.61 0.16 10.39
N LEU A 75 -14.54 -0.24 11.07
CA LEU A 75 -13.98 0.48 12.20
C LEU A 75 -12.85 1.36 11.68
N ARG A 76 -12.91 2.64 12.03
CA ARG A 76 -11.89 3.63 11.71
C ARG A 76 -11.57 4.42 12.96
N ALA A 77 -10.28 4.60 13.28
CA ALA A 77 -9.85 5.32 14.45
C ALA A 77 -10.46 6.74 14.49
N GLY A 78 -10.90 7.16 15.67
CA GLY A 78 -11.47 8.49 15.90
C GLY A 78 -12.88 8.69 15.30
N THR A 79 -13.51 7.65 14.77
CA THR A 79 -14.88 7.71 14.24
C THR A 79 -15.78 6.63 14.82
N ARG A 80 -17.11 6.84 14.76
CA ARG A 80 -18.05 5.75 15.00
C ARG A 80 -17.99 4.73 13.88
N PRO A 81 -18.35 3.44 14.14
CA PRO A 81 -18.42 2.43 13.09
C PRO A 81 -19.30 2.90 11.92
N LEU A 82 -18.81 2.68 10.71
CA LEU A 82 -19.46 3.10 9.46
C LEU A 82 -19.95 1.87 8.71
N THR A 83 -21.17 1.91 8.18
CA THR A 83 -21.64 0.90 7.23
C THR A 83 -21.62 1.51 5.84
N VAL A 84 -20.87 0.87 4.95
CA VAL A 84 -20.64 1.35 3.58
C VAL A 84 -21.15 0.28 2.61
N ALA A 85 -21.96 0.69 1.65
CA ALA A 85 -22.40 -0.15 0.54
C ALA A 85 -21.44 0.03 -0.65
N ILE A 86 -20.86 -1.06 -1.13
CA ILE A 86 -19.88 -1.04 -2.21
C ILE A 86 -20.43 -1.85 -3.39
N LYS A 87 -20.54 -1.20 -4.53
CA LYS A 87 -20.94 -1.86 -5.78
C LYS A 87 -19.73 -2.55 -6.41
N ARG A 88 -19.77 -3.87 -6.53
CA ARG A 88 -18.68 -4.64 -7.13
C ARG A 88 -18.47 -4.27 -8.59
N ALA A 89 -17.24 -4.09 -8.99
CA ALA A 89 -16.86 -3.82 -10.37
C ALA A 89 -15.53 -4.52 -10.72
N PRO A 90 -15.23 -4.71 -12.00
CA PRO A 90 -13.88 -5.04 -12.43
C PRO A 90 -12.91 -3.96 -11.95
N VAL A 91 -11.81 -4.36 -11.34
CA VAL A 91 -10.84 -3.44 -10.75
C VAL A 91 -9.54 -3.52 -11.54
N ALA A 92 -9.11 -2.36 -12.03
CA ALA A 92 -7.78 -2.17 -12.60
C ALA A 92 -7.15 -0.96 -11.91
N ALA A 93 -5.92 -1.11 -11.43
CA ALA A 93 -5.17 0.05 -10.95
C ALA A 93 -4.90 1.01 -12.12
N PRO A 94 -4.98 2.33 -11.90
CA PRO A 94 -4.51 3.29 -12.89
C PRO A 94 -3.06 3.01 -13.24
N GLY A 95 -2.66 3.28 -14.46
CA GLY A 95 -1.27 3.15 -14.88
C GLY A 95 -0.36 4.18 -14.16
N VAL A 96 0.93 4.13 -14.48
CA VAL A 96 1.92 5.07 -13.96
C VAL A 96 1.65 6.48 -14.49
N GLU A 97 1.39 7.42 -13.57
CA GLU A 97 1.14 8.83 -13.87
C GLU A 97 2.44 9.64 -13.71
N THR A 98 2.67 10.61 -14.60
CA THR A 98 3.86 11.45 -14.53
C THR A 98 3.50 12.90 -14.73
N ARG A 99 4.24 13.80 -14.07
CA ARG A 99 4.21 15.23 -14.30
C ARG A 99 5.56 15.87 -13.99
N VAL A 100 5.79 17.05 -14.51
CA VAL A 100 6.99 17.83 -14.21
C VAL A 100 6.58 18.99 -13.31
N GLU A 101 7.24 19.11 -12.18
CA GLU A 101 7.13 20.23 -11.24
C GLU A 101 8.22 21.28 -11.51
N ALA A 102 8.16 22.40 -10.81
CA ALA A 102 9.19 23.42 -10.87
C ALA A 102 10.60 22.85 -10.61
N ALA A 103 11.64 23.58 -11.01
CA ALA A 103 13.05 23.21 -10.84
C ALA A 103 13.43 21.83 -11.46
N LYS A 104 12.77 21.45 -12.57
CA LYS A 104 13.04 20.23 -13.33
C LYS A 104 12.90 18.95 -12.50
N ILE A 105 11.93 18.92 -11.60
CA ILE A 105 11.60 17.75 -10.79
C ILE A 105 10.49 16.98 -11.50
N GLY A 106 10.74 15.74 -11.88
CA GLY A 106 9.73 14.81 -12.36
C GLY A 106 9.06 14.09 -11.19
N VAL A 107 7.74 13.99 -11.19
CA VAL A 107 6.98 13.17 -10.25
C VAL A 107 6.47 11.94 -10.98
N VAL A 108 6.79 10.76 -10.47
CA VAL A 108 6.34 9.46 -10.95
C VAL A 108 5.42 8.86 -9.90
N ARG A 109 4.12 8.90 -10.14
CA ARG A 109 3.12 8.24 -9.31
C ARG A 109 2.94 6.82 -9.80
N ILE A 110 3.33 5.86 -8.97
CA ILE A 110 3.17 4.44 -9.22
C ILE A 110 1.90 3.99 -8.49
N ASN A 111 0.95 3.41 -9.21
CA ASN A 111 -0.32 2.99 -8.61
C ASN A 111 -0.40 1.46 -8.43
N SER A 112 0.53 0.72 -9.05
CA SER A 112 0.64 -0.73 -8.96
C SER A 112 2.08 -1.19 -9.20
N LEU A 113 2.46 -2.31 -8.62
CA LEU A 113 3.70 -3.06 -8.92
C LEU A 113 3.36 -4.51 -9.32
N ALA A 114 2.21 -4.70 -9.99
CA ALA A 114 1.87 -5.96 -10.63
C ALA A 114 2.85 -6.29 -11.77
N ASP A 115 2.82 -7.52 -12.25
CA ASP A 115 3.73 -7.99 -13.28
C ASP A 115 3.66 -7.12 -14.55
N GLY A 116 4.84 -6.65 -14.99
CA GLY A 116 5.01 -5.76 -16.14
C GLY A 116 5.03 -4.26 -15.81
N GLU A 117 4.63 -3.84 -14.63
CA GLU A 117 4.57 -2.41 -14.27
C GLU A 117 5.95 -1.75 -14.18
N ALA A 118 7.00 -2.47 -13.80
CA ALA A 118 8.35 -1.92 -13.80
C ALA A 118 8.79 -1.46 -15.20
N ALA A 119 8.38 -2.14 -16.26
CA ALA A 119 8.71 -1.71 -17.62
C ALA A 119 8.00 -0.39 -17.98
N ILE A 120 6.79 -0.17 -17.48
CA ILE A 120 6.04 1.08 -17.64
C ILE A 120 6.73 2.20 -16.86
N VAL A 121 7.12 1.93 -15.60
CA VAL A 121 7.90 2.89 -14.77
C VAL A 121 9.19 3.29 -15.49
N GLN A 122 9.94 2.32 -16.03
CA GLN A 122 11.16 2.59 -16.79
C GLN A 122 10.92 3.56 -17.94
N LYS A 123 9.91 3.27 -18.76
CA LYS A 123 9.53 4.11 -19.90
C LYS A 123 9.17 5.53 -19.45
N ARG A 124 8.37 5.66 -18.39
CA ARG A 124 7.92 6.97 -17.87
C ARG A 124 9.08 7.78 -17.31
N VAL A 125 10.03 7.16 -16.60
CA VAL A 125 11.25 7.83 -16.13
C VAL A 125 12.08 8.35 -17.30
N GLN A 126 12.26 7.54 -18.34
CA GLN A 126 13.00 7.96 -19.55
C GLN A 126 12.30 9.09 -20.30
N GLU A 127 10.96 9.09 -20.36
CA GLU A 127 10.17 10.17 -20.93
C GLU A 127 10.37 11.49 -20.16
N LEU A 128 10.35 11.43 -18.81
CA LEU A 128 10.62 12.60 -17.96
C LEU A 128 12.05 13.14 -18.16
N GLN A 129 13.05 12.27 -18.30
CA GLN A 129 14.43 12.68 -18.60
C GLN A 129 14.51 13.44 -19.95
N LYS A 130 13.82 12.94 -20.97
CA LYS A 130 13.73 13.62 -22.27
C LYS A 130 13.03 14.99 -22.19
N GLN A 131 12.10 15.16 -21.24
CA GLN A 131 11.44 16.43 -20.93
C GLN A 131 12.29 17.35 -20.05
N GLY A 132 13.51 16.94 -19.71
CA GLY A 132 14.48 17.72 -18.96
C GLY A 132 14.41 17.56 -17.45
N ALA A 133 13.72 16.55 -16.94
CA ALA A 133 13.74 16.24 -15.50
C ALA A 133 15.14 15.81 -15.06
N GLN A 134 15.68 16.47 -14.04
CA GLN A 134 16.99 16.22 -13.46
C GLN A 134 16.91 15.60 -12.06
N LYS A 135 15.75 15.66 -11.45
CA LYS A 135 15.44 15.13 -10.11
C LYS A 135 14.09 14.42 -10.18
N LEU A 136 13.87 13.42 -9.32
CA LEU A 136 12.62 12.66 -9.32
C LEU A 136 12.01 12.53 -7.93
N VAL A 137 10.70 12.49 -7.88
CA VAL A 137 9.91 11.99 -6.76
C VAL A 137 9.23 10.71 -7.23
N LEU A 138 9.47 9.59 -6.53
CA LEU A 138 8.74 8.35 -6.70
C LEU A 138 7.62 8.31 -5.65
N ASP A 139 6.38 8.39 -6.07
CA ASP A 139 5.24 8.33 -5.17
C ASP A 139 4.68 6.91 -5.12
N LEU A 140 4.92 6.23 -4.00
CA LEU A 140 4.51 4.86 -3.70
C LEU A 140 3.37 4.78 -2.67
N ARG A 141 2.76 5.91 -2.31
CA ARG A 141 1.68 5.96 -1.33
C ARG A 141 0.46 5.18 -1.82
N GLY A 142 -0.13 4.38 -0.94
CA GLY A 142 -1.27 3.54 -1.28
C GLY A 142 -0.96 2.38 -2.25
N VAL A 143 0.31 2.11 -2.55
CA VAL A 143 0.72 0.98 -3.36
C VAL A 143 0.87 -0.24 -2.47
N ALA A 144 -0.13 -1.12 -2.51
CA ALA A 144 -0.12 -2.39 -1.80
C ALA A 144 -0.16 -3.56 -2.81
N GLY A 145 0.48 -4.64 -2.50
CA GLY A 145 0.55 -5.78 -3.41
C GLY A 145 1.68 -5.68 -4.44
N GLY A 146 1.50 -6.40 -5.55
CA GLY A 146 2.53 -6.55 -6.57
C GLY A 146 3.52 -7.69 -6.28
N SER A 147 4.50 -7.89 -7.18
CA SER A 147 5.50 -8.96 -7.04
C SER A 147 6.84 -8.43 -6.53
N LEU A 148 7.55 -9.28 -5.78
CA LEU A 148 8.91 -8.98 -5.33
C LEU A 148 9.83 -8.60 -6.50
N ALA A 149 9.69 -9.30 -7.62
CA ALA A 149 10.50 -9.07 -8.80
C ALA A 149 10.31 -7.66 -9.37
N GLU A 150 9.09 -7.16 -9.42
CA GLU A 150 8.79 -5.80 -9.89
C GLU A 150 9.34 -4.74 -8.93
N GLY A 151 9.19 -4.95 -7.62
CA GLY A 151 9.80 -4.06 -6.61
C GLY A 151 11.32 -3.98 -6.72
N VAL A 152 11.98 -5.13 -6.82
CA VAL A 152 13.44 -5.22 -7.02
C VAL A 152 13.86 -4.51 -8.31
N ARG A 153 13.11 -4.73 -9.40
CA ARG A 153 13.42 -4.14 -10.70
C ARG A 153 13.29 -2.62 -10.67
N VAL A 154 12.23 -2.09 -10.04
CA VAL A 154 12.07 -0.64 -9.89
C VAL A 154 13.19 -0.05 -9.01
N ALA A 155 13.55 -0.68 -7.90
CA ALA A 155 14.68 -0.23 -7.08
C ALA A 155 15.99 -0.20 -7.90
N ASN A 156 16.22 -1.21 -8.75
CA ASN A 156 17.43 -1.31 -9.57
C ASN A 156 17.53 -0.21 -10.65
N PHE A 157 16.44 0.41 -11.06
CA PHE A 157 16.51 1.56 -11.99
C PHE A 157 17.25 2.76 -11.39
N PHE A 158 17.36 2.82 -10.08
CA PHE A 158 17.95 3.93 -9.35
C PHE A 158 19.21 3.54 -8.55
N ILE A 159 19.45 2.25 -8.34
CA ILE A 159 20.54 1.72 -7.50
C ILE A 159 21.42 0.81 -8.36
N LYS A 160 22.72 1.15 -8.47
CA LYS A 160 23.65 0.48 -9.38
C LYS A 160 24.31 -0.76 -8.80
N ASP A 161 24.45 -0.83 -7.48
CA ASP A 161 25.25 -1.87 -6.82
C ASP A 161 24.66 -2.31 -5.48
N GLY A 162 25.12 -3.45 -5.01
CA GLY A 162 24.80 -4.03 -3.72
C GLY A 162 23.45 -4.74 -3.67
N ALA A 163 23.14 -5.30 -2.52
CA ALA A 163 21.89 -6.01 -2.30
C ALA A 163 20.73 -5.02 -2.21
N LEU A 164 19.58 -5.40 -2.79
CA LEU A 164 18.33 -4.62 -2.80
C LEU A 164 17.28 -5.20 -1.87
N ALA A 165 17.19 -6.53 -1.80
CA ALA A 165 16.22 -7.24 -0.98
C ALA A 165 16.68 -8.67 -0.74
N GLN A 166 16.02 -9.35 0.20
CA GLN A 166 16.17 -10.78 0.46
C GLN A 166 14.81 -11.44 0.58
N THR A 167 14.78 -12.75 0.31
CA THR A 167 13.72 -13.62 0.80
C THR A 167 14.26 -14.44 1.97
N ILE A 168 13.41 -14.59 2.99
CA ILE A 168 13.73 -15.34 4.19
C ILE A 168 12.66 -16.41 4.46
N GLY A 169 13.10 -17.58 4.86
CA GLY A 169 12.25 -18.70 5.21
C GLY A 169 12.11 -18.92 6.71
N ARG A 170 11.78 -20.14 7.08
CA ARG A 170 11.63 -20.57 8.47
C ARG A 170 12.90 -20.28 9.27
N GLY A 171 12.74 -19.75 10.49
CA GLY A 171 13.85 -19.38 11.36
C GLY A 171 14.65 -18.17 10.86
N ASN A 172 14.06 -17.32 10.01
CA ASN A 172 14.69 -16.16 9.40
C ASN A 172 15.94 -16.49 8.56
N LYS A 173 16.03 -17.73 8.07
CA LYS A 173 17.12 -18.14 7.19
C LYS A 173 16.97 -17.45 5.83
N SER A 174 18.04 -16.76 5.37
CA SER A 174 18.08 -16.20 4.02
C SER A 174 17.98 -17.31 2.97
N LEU A 175 17.05 -17.16 2.04
CA LEU A 175 16.82 -18.09 0.93
C LEU A 175 17.45 -17.56 -0.36
N LYS A 176 17.25 -16.26 -0.64
CA LYS A 176 17.77 -15.62 -1.83
C LYS A 176 18.05 -14.15 -1.55
N THR A 177 19.15 -13.64 -2.09
CA THR A 177 19.49 -12.22 -2.11
C THR A 177 19.36 -11.70 -3.54
N PHE A 178 18.70 -10.57 -3.68
CA PHE A 178 18.55 -9.86 -4.94
C PHE A 178 19.55 -8.70 -4.96
N THR A 179 20.43 -8.74 -5.94
CA THR A 179 21.52 -7.76 -6.08
C THR A 179 21.25 -6.88 -7.30
N ALA A 180 21.62 -5.61 -7.21
CA ALA A 180 21.51 -4.67 -8.30
C ALA A 180 22.41 -5.07 -9.47
N ASP A 181 21.87 -4.92 -10.70
CA ASP A 181 22.62 -4.98 -11.94
C ASP A 181 22.84 -3.54 -12.43
N PRO A 182 24.11 -3.06 -12.52
CA PRO A 182 24.38 -1.69 -12.97
C PRO A 182 23.87 -1.38 -14.38
N LYS A 183 23.66 -2.40 -15.23
CA LYS A 183 23.13 -2.24 -16.58
C LYS A 183 21.66 -1.83 -16.60
N LEU A 184 20.91 -2.10 -15.52
CA LEU A 184 19.50 -1.75 -15.40
C LEU A 184 19.28 -0.35 -14.82
N ALA A 185 20.31 0.27 -14.24
CA ALA A 185 20.22 1.61 -13.71
C ALA A 185 20.03 2.64 -14.83
N ILE A 186 18.98 3.45 -14.70
CA ILE A 186 18.57 4.41 -15.74
C ILE A 186 18.59 5.86 -15.26
N PHE A 187 18.72 6.09 -13.95
CA PHE A 187 18.66 7.43 -13.39
C PHE A 187 19.62 7.61 -12.19
N ASP A 188 20.54 8.58 -12.32
CA ASP A 188 21.56 8.88 -11.32
C ASP A 188 21.30 10.18 -10.54
N GLY A 189 20.38 11.01 -11.00
CA GLY A 189 20.04 12.28 -10.35
C GLY A 189 19.44 12.10 -8.95
N PRO A 190 19.24 13.17 -8.19
CA PRO A 190 18.58 13.12 -6.89
C PRO A 190 17.17 12.54 -6.98
N VAL A 191 16.83 11.65 -6.04
CA VAL A 191 15.50 11.02 -5.95
C VAL A 191 14.99 11.06 -4.51
N ALA A 192 13.71 11.37 -4.35
CA ALA A 192 12.98 11.19 -3.10
C ALA A 192 11.85 10.17 -3.31
N VAL A 193 11.50 9.40 -2.28
CA VAL A 193 10.45 8.40 -2.31
C VAL A 193 9.37 8.79 -1.32
N LEU A 194 8.10 8.75 -1.73
CA LEU A 194 6.96 8.97 -0.83
C LEU A 194 6.34 7.63 -0.46
N ILE A 195 6.09 7.43 0.83
CA ILE A 195 5.40 6.25 1.39
C ILE A 195 4.34 6.67 2.40
N ASP A 196 3.37 5.80 2.63
CA ASP A 196 2.35 5.97 3.65
C ASP A 196 1.92 4.61 4.24
N ARG A 197 0.95 4.64 5.16
CA ARG A 197 0.39 3.42 5.77
C ARG A 197 -0.24 2.45 4.76
N GLY A 198 -0.61 2.91 3.57
CA GLY A 198 -1.11 2.08 2.47
C GLY A 198 -0.01 1.53 1.56
N THR A 199 1.25 1.85 1.84
CA THR A 199 2.41 1.29 1.13
C THR A 199 2.72 -0.10 1.70
N ALA A 200 2.76 -1.14 0.85
CA ALA A 200 3.03 -2.50 1.29
C ALA A 200 3.71 -3.36 0.20
N GLY A 201 4.26 -4.49 0.61
CA GLY A 201 4.77 -5.51 -0.29
C GLY A 201 5.91 -5.03 -1.20
N ALA A 202 5.70 -5.06 -2.50
CA ALA A 202 6.72 -4.68 -3.49
C ALA A 202 7.20 -3.22 -3.34
N ALA A 203 6.33 -2.31 -2.91
CA ALA A 203 6.68 -0.93 -2.65
C ALA A 203 7.58 -0.76 -1.42
N GLU A 204 7.44 -1.64 -0.41
CA GLU A 204 8.34 -1.67 0.76
C GLU A 204 9.75 -2.10 0.36
N VAL A 205 9.88 -3.00 -0.62
CA VAL A 205 11.19 -3.37 -1.18
C VAL A 205 11.89 -2.17 -1.79
N VAL A 206 11.18 -1.36 -2.58
CA VAL A 206 11.75 -0.14 -3.16
C VAL A 206 12.18 0.83 -2.06
N ALA A 207 11.29 1.14 -1.12
CA ALA A 207 11.56 2.10 -0.05
C ALA A 207 12.74 1.66 0.84
N SER A 208 12.78 0.39 1.26
CA SER A 208 13.89 -0.12 2.09
C SER A 208 15.22 -0.11 1.36
N ALA A 209 15.24 -0.45 0.06
CA ALA A 209 16.47 -0.40 -0.74
C ALA A 209 17.01 1.04 -0.84
N PHE A 210 16.14 2.03 -1.00
CA PHE A 210 16.55 3.44 -0.99
C PHE A 210 17.19 3.86 0.34
N ILE A 211 16.60 3.46 1.47
CA ILE A 211 17.12 3.75 2.81
C ILE A 211 18.49 3.08 3.01
N GLU A 212 18.57 1.76 2.80
CA GLU A 212 19.77 0.99 3.11
C GLU A 212 20.93 1.31 2.17
N ARG A 213 20.64 1.65 0.90
CA ARG A 213 21.65 2.09 -0.06
C ARG A 213 21.91 3.61 -0.02
N LYS A 214 21.25 4.34 0.89
CA LYS A 214 21.37 5.80 1.02
C LYS A 214 21.18 6.52 -0.33
N ARG A 215 20.24 6.00 -1.13
CA ARG A 215 20.02 6.47 -2.51
C ARG A 215 19.23 7.78 -2.57
N GLY A 216 18.45 8.05 -1.56
CA GLY A 216 17.62 9.24 -1.43
C GLY A 216 16.77 9.17 -0.19
N GLU A 217 16.10 10.28 0.14
CA GLU A 217 15.19 10.35 1.28
C GLU A 217 13.89 9.60 1.01
N VAL A 218 13.42 8.88 2.02
CA VAL A 218 12.09 8.27 2.05
C VAL A 218 11.24 9.08 3.01
N ILE A 219 10.16 9.65 2.50
CA ILE A 219 9.37 10.69 3.17
C ILE A 219 7.93 10.21 3.34
N GLY A 220 7.33 10.51 4.48
CA GLY A 220 5.93 10.23 4.72
C GLY A 220 5.65 9.52 6.03
N GLU A 221 4.82 8.50 6.00
CA GLU A 221 4.41 7.71 7.15
C GLU A 221 4.97 6.29 7.05
N LYS A 222 5.08 5.60 8.19
CA LYS A 222 5.47 4.19 8.26
C LYS A 222 4.55 3.33 7.37
N SER A 223 5.14 2.43 6.58
CA SER A 223 4.40 1.51 5.71
C SER A 223 3.69 0.40 6.50
N PHE A 224 2.82 -0.37 5.84
CA PHE A 224 1.98 -1.37 6.49
C PHE A 224 2.77 -2.59 7.02
N GLY A 225 3.67 -3.14 6.23
CA GLY A 225 4.42 -4.33 6.62
C GLY A 225 3.79 -5.65 6.17
N ALA A 226 3.61 -5.84 4.85
CA ALA A 226 2.98 -7.04 4.29
C ALA A 226 3.81 -7.76 3.21
N GLY A 227 5.12 -7.63 3.26
CA GLY A 227 6.02 -8.27 2.29
C GLY A 227 6.13 -9.78 2.49
N ALA A 228 5.34 -10.57 1.76
CA ALA A 228 5.37 -12.03 1.86
C ALA A 228 4.81 -12.71 0.60
N GLU A 229 5.23 -13.96 0.42
CA GLU A 229 4.58 -14.89 -0.50
C GLU A 229 3.70 -15.85 0.28
N GLN A 230 2.46 -15.97 -0.15
CA GLN A 230 1.49 -16.89 0.42
C GLN A 230 1.16 -17.97 -0.60
N GLN A 231 1.00 -19.19 -0.10
CA GLN A 231 0.59 -20.32 -0.90
C GLN A 231 -0.72 -20.90 -0.36
N LEU A 232 -1.65 -21.15 -1.27
CA LEU A 232 -2.92 -21.82 -0.96
C LEU A 232 -2.70 -23.34 -0.98
N PHE A 233 -3.03 -23.98 0.12
CA PHE A 233 -3.05 -25.43 0.26
C PHE A 233 -4.52 -25.89 0.31
N PRO A 234 -5.05 -26.52 -0.76
CA PRO A 234 -6.43 -27.02 -0.76
C PRO A 234 -6.57 -28.17 0.24
N LEU A 235 -7.66 -28.15 1.00
CA LEU A 235 -8.02 -29.16 1.96
C LEU A 235 -9.07 -30.14 1.36
N ARG A 236 -9.19 -31.35 1.94
CA ARG A 236 -10.02 -32.42 1.38
C ARG A 236 -11.52 -32.12 1.35
N ASN A 237 -11.98 -31.22 2.21
CA ASN A 237 -13.39 -30.79 2.32
C ASN A 237 -13.76 -29.61 1.41
N GLY A 238 -12.85 -29.17 0.54
CA GLY A 238 -13.06 -28.01 -0.33
C GLY A 238 -12.61 -26.69 0.28
N ASP A 239 -12.19 -26.65 1.54
CA ASP A 239 -11.58 -25.49 2.18
C ASP A 239 -10.17 -25.26 1.65
N GLY A 240 -9.58 -24.13 2.00
CA GLY A 240 -8.22 -23.77 1.63
C GLY A 240 -7.44 -23.18 2.81
N LEU A 241 -6.19 -23.62 2.98
CA LEU A 241 -5.28 -23.05 3.95
C LEU A 241 -4.28 -22.12 3.25
N LEU A 242 -4.36 -20.83 3.50
CA LEU A 242 -3.45 -19.80 2.95
C LEU A 242 -2.31 -19.57 3.95
N LEU A 243 -1.10 -20.04 3.61
CA LEU A 243 0.06 -19.92 4.48
C LEU A 243 1.13 -19.02 3.89
N THR A 244 1.76 -18.20 4.73
CA THR A 244 2.99 -17.49 4.38
C THR A 244 4.15 -18.48 4.33
N THR A 245 4.68 -18.72 3.15
CA THR A 245 5.79 -19.65 2.89
C THR A 245 7.14 -18.95 2.83
N VAL A 246 7.16 -17.70 2.33
CA VAL A 246 8.36 -16.88 2.19
C VAL A 246 8.05 -15.48 2.68
N LYS A 247 8.94 -14.90 3.48
CA LYS A 247 8.89 -13.49 3.88
C LYS A 247 9.86 -12.69 3.03
N TRP A 248 9.46 -11.48 2.67
CA TRP A 248 10.36 -10.52 2.06
C TRP A 248 11.05 -9.69 3.13
N ALA A 249 12.28 -9.34 2.86
CA ALA A 249 13.12 -8.62 3.79
C ALA A 249 13.97 -7.58 3.05
N SER A 250 14.40 -6.58 3.80
CA SER A 250 15.40 -5.62 3.34
C SER A 250 16.73 -6.29 3.00
N SER A 251 17.65 -5.57 2.40
CA SER A 251 18.99 -6.10 2.09
C SER A 251 19.77 -6.51 3.33
N ALA A 252 19.46 -5.94 4.50
CA ALA A 252 20.00 -6.34 5.79
C ALA A 252 19.29 -7.55 6.44
N GLY A 253 18.31 -8.16 5.75
CA GLY A 253 17.57 -9.33 6.25
C GLY A 253 16.44 -8.98 7.23
N LYS A 254 16.07 -7.71 7.38
CA LYS A 254 14.97 -7.29 8.25
C LYS A 254 13.64 -7.52 7.54
N SER A 255 12.80 -8.40 8.08
CA SER A 255 11.46 -8.67 7.54
C SER A 255 10.57 -7.44 7.58
N PHE A 256 9.74 -7.27 6.55
CA PHE A 256 8.73 -6.20 6.52
C PHE A 256 7.48 -6.59 7.34
N ILE A 257 7.16 -7.87 7.46
CA ILE A 257 5.93 -8.33 8.12
C ILE A 257 5.81 -7.77 9.54
N GLY A 258 4.73 -7.03 9.78
CA GLY A 258 4.42 -6.38 11.04
C GLY A 258 5.31 -5.19 11.40
N ALA A 259 6.54 -5.15 10.87
CA ALA A 259 7.47 -4.06 11.14
C ALA A 259 7.30 -2.87 10.20
N GLY A 260 6.93 -3.12 8.94
CA GLY A 260 6.91 -2.09 7.90
C GLY A 260 8.27 -1.43 7.65
N VAL A 261 8.25 -0.38 6.85
CA VAL A 261 9.41 0.48 6.55
C VAL A 261 9.14 1.86 7.14
N SER A 262 9.98 2.30 8.06
CA SER A 262 9.90 3.66 8.61
C SER A 262 10.58 4.65 7.64
N PRO A 263 9.95 5.80 7.35
CA PRO A 263 10.56 6.81 6.48
C PRO A 263 11.79 7.43 7.15
N THR A 264 12.71 7.99 6.35
CA THR A 264 13.85 8.77 6.86
C THR A 264 13.42 10.17 7.29
N VAL A 265 12.33 10.67 6.70
CA VAL A 265 11.71 11.96 7.05
C VAL A 265 10.23 11.73 7.30
N GLU A 266 9.84 11.73 8.57
CA GLU A 266 8.43 11.55 8.93
C GLU A 266 7.61 12.81 8.63
N VAL A 267 6.53 12.63 7.87
CA VAL A 267 5.53 13.66 7.56
C VAL A 267 4.15 13.03 7.63
N LYS A 268 3.44 13.28 8.73
CA LYS A 268 2.08 12.77 8.94
C LYS A 268 1.06 13.56 8.13
N ARG A 269 -0.01 12.89 7.71
CA ARG A 269 -1.18 13.53 7.11
C ARG A 269 -2.18 13.84 8.22
N PRO A 270 -2.45 15.10 8.51
CA PRO A 270 -3.34 15.48 9.62
C PRO A 270 -4.79 15.01 9.43
N GLU A 271 -5.18 14.71 8.21
CA GLU A 271 -6.55 14.35 7.84
C GLU A 271 -6.90 12.88 8.06
N LEU A 272 -5.88 12.03 8.22
CA LEU A 272 -6.09 10.61 8.46
C LEU A 272 -5.98 10.33 9.95
N ALA A 273 -7.07 9.82 10.54
CA ALA A 273 -7.04 9.28 11.89
C ALA A 273 -5.88 8.28 12.04
N ALA A 274 -5.27 8.22 13.21
CA ALA A 274 -4.25 7.22 13.49
C ALA A 274 -4.80 5.82 13.15
N ALA A 275 -3.98 4.93 12.58
CA ALA A 275 -4.39 3.54 12.40
C ALA A 275 -4.66 2.91 13.78
N ILE A 276 -5.67 2.06 13.86
CA ILE A 276 -5.89 1.25 15.07
C ILE A 276 -4.76 0.22 15.11
N ASP A 277 -3.95 0.24 16.16
CA ASP A 277 -2.92 -0.77 16.35
C ASP A 277 -3.59 -2.10 16.73
N PRO A 278 -3.22 -3.24 16.11
CA PRO A 278 -3.72 -4.53 16.52
C PRO A 278 -3.50 -4.84 18.01
N GLU A 279 -2.43 -4.30 18.60
CA GLU A 279 -2.14 -4.46 20.03
C GLU A 279 -3.16 -3.72 20.91
N ASP A 280 -3.67 -2.57 20.46
CA ASP A 280 -4.73 -1.81 21.17
C ASP A 280 -6.07 -2.56 21.20
N LEU A 281 -6.30 -3.48 20.25
CA LEU A 281 -7.53 -4.27 20.15
C LEU A 281 -7.47 -5.58 20.97
N THR A 282 -6.31 -5.98 21.48
CA THR A 282 -6.12 -7.18 22.28
C THR A 282 -6.24 -6.97 23.79
N GLY A 283 -6.39 -5.70 24.24
CA GLY A 283 -6.72 -5.37 25.62
C GLY A 283 -8.11 -5.89 26.01
N ASN A 284 -8.23 -6.41 27.24
CA ASN A 284 -9.42 -7.07 27.80
C ASN A 284 -10.68 -6.16 27.96
N ASP A 285 -10.86 -5.16 27.15
CA ASP A 285 -12.05 -4.30 27.15
C ASP A 285 -13.08 -4.80 26.13
N ASP A 286 -13.57 -6.05 26.33
CA ASP A 286 -14.77 -6.54 25.64
C ASP A 286 -16.02 -5.70 25.93
N ASP A 287 -15.99 -4.81 26.92
CA ASP A 287 -17.08 -3.93 27.31
C ASP A 287 -17.15 -2.61 26.53
N ALA A 288 -16.09 -2.21 25.82
CA ALA A 288 -16.08 -0.94 25.07
C ALA A 288 -16.64 -1.04 23.64
N ILE A 289 -16.84 -2.26 23.13
CA ILE A 289 -17.26 -2.51 21.73
C ILE A 289 -18.69 -3.06 21.63
N ALA A 290 -19.30 -3.48 22.73
CA ALA A 290 -20.60 -4.17 22.74
C ALA A 290 -21.74 -3.31 23.30
N GLN A 291 -22.22 -2.32 22.53
CA GLN A 291 -23.63 -1.98 22.60
C GLN A 291 -24.25 -2.24 21.22
N PRO A 292 -25.17 -3.22 21.08
CA PRO A 292 -25.94 -3.36 19.86
C PRO A 292 -26.76 -2.09 19.68
N ALA A 293 -26.56 -1.40 18.54
CA ALA A 293 -27.38 -0.26 18.18
C ALA A 293 -28.86 -0.68 18.19
N GLN A 294 -29.67 0.00 19.00
CA GLN A 294 -31.11 -0.19 18.99
C GLN A 294 -31.70 0.16 17.61
N PRO A 295 -32.72 -0.55 17.14
CA PRO A 295 -33.33 -0.29 15.83
C PRO A 295 -34.16 1.00 15.89
N GLY A 296 -33.54 2.13 15.58
CA GLY A 296 -34.18 3.44 15.61
C GLY A 296 -33.37 4.58 15.00
N ASP A 297 -32.06 4.46 14.89
CA ASP A 297 -31.22 5.58 14.45
C ASP A 297 -30.85 5.46 12.96
N ARG A 298 -31.87 5.44 12.10
CA ARG A 298 -31.70 5.66 10.66
C ARG A 298 -31.59 7.15 10.39
N ARG A 299 -30.40 7.71 10.45
CA ARG A 299 -30.10 8.90 9.67
C ARG A 299 -29.44 8.47 8.38
N GLU A 300 -30.25 8.35 7.33
CA GLU A 300 -29.75 8.38 5.96
C GLU A 300 -28.99 9.70 5.78
N VAL A 301 -27.67 9.62 5.62
CA VAL A 301 -26.88 10.76 5.19
C VAL A 301 -27.16 10.91 3.69
N SER A 302 -28.10 11.78 3.35
CA SER A 302 -28.26 12.27 1.98
C SER A 302 -26.91 12.85 1.52
N PRO A 303 -26.49 12.63 0.27
CA PRO A 303 -25.33 13.29 -0.28
C PRO A 303 -25.64 14.77 -0.48
N GLU A 304 -25.47 15.56 0.56
CA GLU A 304 -25.48 17.00 0.45
C GLU A 304 -24.27 17.40 -0.39
N ALA A 305 -24.52 18.09 -1.51
CA ALA A 305 -23.55 18.53 -2.48
C ALA A 305 -22.42 19.29 -1.75
N ALA A 306 -21.30 18.63 -1.52
CA ALA A 306 -20.13 19.25 -0.95
C ALA A 306 -19.61 20.28 -1.94
N SER A 307 -19.68 21.56 -1.57
CA SER A 307 -18.92 22.64 -2.20
C SER A 307 -17.48 22.17 -2.41
N PRO A 308 -16.77 22.60 -3.47
CA PRO A 308 -15.41 22.18 -3.71
C PRO A 308 -14.52 22.66 -2.56
N LYS A 309 -14.33 21.78 -1.55
CA LYS A 309 -13.31 22.00 -0.52
C LYS A 309 -11.99 22.04 -1.26
N GLN A 310 -11.24 23.13 -1.11
CA GLN A 310 -9.85 23.18 -1.54
C GLN A 310 -9.18 21.90 -1.07
N GLN A 311 -8.61 21.14 -2.02
CA GLN A 311 -7.88 19.93 -1.66
C GLN A 311 -6.76 20.36 -0.70
N PRO A 312 -6.65 19.72 0.46
CA PRO A 312 -5.61 20.07 1.42
C PRO A 312 -4.24 19.90 0.77
N GLU A 313 -3.33 20.78 1.13
CA GLU A 313 -1.96 20.80 0.57
C GLU A 313 -1.26 19.47 0.85
N ASP A 314 -0.68 18.85 -0.18
CA ASP A 314 0.09 17.61 -0.04
C ASP A 314 1.43 17.88 0.65
N MET A 315 1.43 17.88 1.98
CA MET A 315 2.59 18.18 2.80
C MET A 315 3.77 17.24 2.57
N GLN A 316 3.50 15.97 2.24
CA GLN A 316 4.55 14.98 1.97
C GLN A 316 5.24 15.28 0.65
N LEU A 317 4.47 15.56 -0.41
CA LEU A 317 5.03 15.98 -1.69
C LEU A 317 5.77 17.32 -1.58
N LYS A 318 5.18 18.30 -0.90
CA LYS A 318 5.83 19.58 -0.63
C LYS A 318 7.20 19.38 0.04
N LYS A 319 7.26 18.51 1.05
CA LYS A 319 8.51 18.19 1.74
C LYS A 319 9.54 17.56 0.81
N ALA A 320 9.13 16.64 -0.07
CA ALA A 320 10.01 16.03 -1.07
C ALA A 320 10.58 17.08 -2.04
N LEU A 321 9.74 17.98 -2.54
CA LEU A 321 10.15 19.05 -3.42
C LEU A 321 11.13 20.04 -2.73
N GLU A 322 10.89 20.37 -1.47
CA GLU A 322 11.80 21.20 -0.67
C GLU A 322 13.18 20.55 -0.52
N LEU A 323 13.23 19.25 -0.18
CA LEU A 323 14.48 18.54 0.02
C LEU A 323 15.27 18.41 -1.29
N LEU A 324 14.59 18.13 -2.39
CA LEU A 324 15.23 18.07 -3.71
C LEU A 324 15.68 19.43 -4.22
N ASN A 325 15.10 20.55 -3.76
CA ASN A 325 15.49 21.90 -4.14
C ASN A 325 16.66 22.46 -3.33
N LYS A 326 16.98 21.86 -2.18
CA LYS A 326 18.17 22.28 -1.44
C LYS A 326 19.42 22.05 -2.31
N PRO A 327 20.34 23.02 -2.41
CA PRO A 327 21.61 22.77 -3.05
C PRO A 327 22.32 21.62 -2.34
N ALA A 328 22.93 20.71 -3.10
CA ALA A 328 23.71 19.64 -2.53
C ALA A 328 24.77 20.26 -1.60
N GLN A 329 24.64 20.00 -0.30
CA GLN A 329 25.72 20.35 0.62
C GLN A 329 26.95 19.58 0.13
N GLN A 330 27.95 20.30 -0.33
CA GLN A 330 29.27 19.73 -0.60
C GLN A 330 29.69 19.00 0.67
N LYS A 331 29.74 17.66 0.62
CA LYS A 331 30.43 16.91 1.66
C LYS A 331 31.86 17.45 1.66
N ALA A 332 32.19 18.19 2.71
CA ALA A 332 33.57 18.51 3.00
C ALA A 332 34.35 17.19 3.04
N ALA A 333 35.45 17.16 2.30
CA ALA A 333 36.35 16.05 2.15
C ALA A 333 37.04 15.69 3.48
#